data_c2a8a1ab7498554ec69f770963fc7c17
#
_entry.id   c2a8a1ab7498554ec69f770963fc7c17
#
_cell.length_a   1.000
_cell.length_b   1.000
_cell.length_c   1.000
_cell.angle_alpha   90.00
_cell.angle_beta   90.00
_cell.angle_gamma   90.00
#
_symmetry.space_group_name_H-M   'P 1'
#
loop_
_entity.id
_entity.type
_entity.pdbx_description
1 polymer ?
#
loop_
_entity_poly.entity_id
_entity_poly.type
_entity_poly.pdbx_seq_one_letter_code
_entity_poly.pdbx_strand_id
1 'polypeptide(L)'
;MRENIKYMLKNWIAWDKKSLLYFFIRVPALVFQPIVTAYIPKAMIDCIEKGVTTRQLILVVALLSLLLTITIWLDPFMKELILGGARIVRMRYAVAAFEKNLSTDYANIENLEMREKQKRAEVFYNGRYAGGSNFISTLNLFFVAVVGVVASGVLIYKINIWMILLIIATCGAQFCLQRALTKKQRQNLDQRTEPAAKFDYFYKLCKDGTAAKDIQLYNMGDYFIRALAASLCRIEKIYARYTHTCVAFNGITALLSAVRQAIAYIYLAYLTGKGALSVSDFIFYFGIITGFSNWVLHLGFAVNQIEMCCKECQAYREYIAFEDHAEEGERLTSKSVDQVVFEHVSFQYPSADAPTLKHIDLTFKNGEKIAIVG
;
A
#
# COMPACT_ATOMS: atom_id res chain seq x y z
N MET A 1 -10.94 7.32 9.09
CA MET A 1 -10.16 7.68 7.89
C MET A 1 -9.41 9.01 8.04
N ARG A 2 -10.09 10.14 8.31
CA ARG A 2 -9.45 11.46 8.45
C ARG A 2 -8.36 11.50 9.52
N GLU A 3 -8.58 10.91 10.68
CA GLU A 3 -7.58 10.83 11.76
C GLU A 3 -6.36 10.00 11.39
N ASN A 4 -6.55 8.87 10.69
CA ASN A 4 -5.44 8.02 10.27
C ASN A 4 -4.56 8.71 9.22
N ILE A 5 -5.15 9.46 8.29
CA ILE A 5 -4.41 10.32 7.35
C ILE A 5 -3.59 11.36 8.13
N LYS A 6 -4.23 12.05 9.10
CA LYS A 6 -3.54 13.06 9.93
C LYS A 6 -2.39 12.44 10.72
N TYR A 7 -2.59 11.25 11.28
CA TYR A 7 -1.55 10.51 12.01
C TYR A 7 -0.36 10.16 11.11
N MET A 8 -0.61 9.57 9.93
CA MET A 8 0.44 9.22 8.98
C MET A 8 1.20 10.44 8.45
N LEU A 9 0.49 11.54 8.14
CA LEU A 9 1.10 12.80 7.70
C LEU A 9 1.97 13.44 8.79
N LYS A 10 1.47 13.50 10.04
CA LYS A 10 2.23 14.04 11.16
C LYS A 10 3.54 13.28 11.36
N ASN A 11 3.50 11.98 11.36
CA ASN A 11 4.66 11.12 11.53
C ASN A 11 5.64 11.24 10.35
N TRP A 12 5.12 11.29 9.11
CA TRP A 12 5.97 11.51 7.94
C TRP A 12 6.72 12.83 8.01
N ILE A 13 6.03 13.95 8.31
CA ILE A 13 6.64 15.28 8.45
C ILE A 13 7.67 15.29 9.59
N ALA A 14 7.38 14.59 10.69
CA ALA A 14 8.29 14.54 11.83
C ALA A 14 9.57 13.73 11.52
N TRP A 15 9.45 12.66 10.77
CA TRP A 15 10.55 11.71 10.58
C TRP A 15 11.32 11.90 9.27
N ASP A 16 10.70 12.46 8.24
CA ASP A 16 11.33 12.67 6.92
C ASP A 16 10.82 13.92 6.21
N LYS A 17 11.36 15.06 6.59
CA LYS A 17 11.02 16.35 5.95
C LYS A 17 11.59 16.47 4.53
N LYS A 18 12.67 15.74 4.21
CA LYS A 18 13.34 15.88 2.91
C LYS A 18 12.49 15.32 1.78
N SER A 19 11.79 14.22 2.00
CA SER A 19 10.90 13.66 0.97
C SER A 19 9.74 14.59 0.60
N LEU A 20 9.35 15.53 1.43
CA LEU A 20 8.39 16.57 1.05
C LEU A 20 8.90 17.48 -0.07
N LEU A 21 10.17 17.87 -0.01
CA LEU A 21 10.79 18.70 -1.08
C LEU A 21 10.79 17.92 -2.41
N TYR A 22 11.20 16.66 -2.38
CA TYR A 22 11.20 15.80 -3.58
C TYR A 22 9.80 15.58 -4.14
N PHE A 23 8.82 15.46 -3.25
CA PHE A 23 7.40 15.36 -3.58
C PHE A 23 6.93 16.59 -4.41
N PHE A 24 7.22 17.81 -3.94
CA PHE A 24 6.82 19.04 -4.64
C PHE A 24 7.54 19.26 -5.97
N ILE A 25 8.77 18.79 -6.12
CA ILE A 25 9.51 18.87 -7.39
C ILE A 25 8.95 17.84 -8.39
N ARG A 26 8.63 16.64 -7.92
CA ARG A 26 8.16 15.54 -8.76
C ARG A 26 6.79 15.79 -9.38
N VAL A 27 5.85 16.40 -8.63
CA VAL A 27 4.47 16.61 -9.09
C VAL A 27 4.41 17.41 -10.41
N PRO A 28 5.00 18.62 -10.53
CA PRO A 28 4.98 19.35 -11.80
C PRO A 28 5.71 18.59 -12.92
N ALA A 29 6.85 17.96 -12.64
CA ALA A 29 7.62 17.22 -13.64
C ALA A 29 6.76 16.14 -14.32
N LEU A 30 6.03 15.34 -13.53
CA LEU A 30 5.14 14.29 -14.04
C LEU A 30 3.93 14.83 -14.80
N VAL A 31 3.37 15.96 -14.39
CA VAL A 31 2.21 16.57 -15.08
C VAL A 31 2.62 17.18 -16.41
N PHE A 32 3.80 17.83 -16.47
CA PHE A 32 4.31 18.43 -17.70
C PHE A 32 4.71 17.40 -18.75
N GLN A 33 5.20 16.24 -18.35
CA GLN A 33 5.68 15.21 -19.27
C GLN A 33 4.67 14.84 -20.38
N PRO A 34 3.42 14.41 -20.14
CA PRO A 34 2.48 14.07 -21.19
C PRO A 34 2.03 15.30 -22.01
N ILE A 35 2.00 16.49 -21.39
CA ILE A 35 1.65 17.73 -22.10
C ILE A 35 2.74 18.08 -23.10
N VAL A 36 4.01 18.03 -22.70
CA VAL A 36 5.16 18.26 -23.60
C VAL A 36 5.21 17.19 -24.69
N THR A 37 4.99 15.92 -24.35
CA THR A 37 4.93 14.84 -25.34
C THR A 37 3.88 15.07 -26.40
N ALA A 38 2.68 15.55 -26.03
CA ALA A 38 1.60 15.89 -26.96
C ALA A 38 1.89 17.19 -27.76
N TYR A 39 2.67 18.11 -27.19
CA TYR A 39 2.99 19.38 -27.81
C TYR A 39 4.10 19.30 -28.88
N ILE A 40 5.03 18.35 -28.78
CA ILE A 40 6.11 18.18 -29.76
C ILE A 40 5.59 18.01 -31.20
N PRO A 41 4.70 17.03 -31.50
CA PRO A 41 4.16 16.88 -32.85
C PRO A 41 3.39 18.13 -33.34
N LYS A 42 2.64 18.78 -32.45
CA LYS A 42 1.97 20.04 -32.76
C LYS A 42 2.96 21.10 -33.20
N ALA A 43 4.01 21.35 -32.41
CA ALA A 43 5.03 22.36 -32.71
C ALA A 43 5.75 22.07 -34.04
N MET A 44 5.97 20.80 -34.37
CA MET A 44 6.57 20.40 -35.64
C MET A 44 5.67 20.78 -36.83
N ILE A 45 4.37 20.46 -36.77
CA ILE A 45 3.40 20.76 -37.83
C ILE A 45 3.22 22.29 -37.98
N ASP A 46 3.07 23.00 -36.86
CA ASP A 46 2.93 24.47 -36.88
C ASP A 46 4.15 25.16 -37.51
N CYS A 47 5.38 24.62 -37.27
CA CYS A 47 6.59 25.13 -37.89
C CYS A 47 6.64 24.85 -39.43
N ILE A 48 6.16 23.69 -39.87
CA ILE A 48 6.07 23.31 -41.29
C ILE A 48 5.02 24.20 -42.01
N GLU A 49 3.84 24.36 -41.43
CA GLU A 49 2.78 25.18 -41.98
C GLU A 49 3.17 26.66 -42.11
N LYS A 50 3.97 27.17 -41.16
CA LYS A 50 4.51 28.55 -41.19
C LYS A 50 5.72 28.74 -42.12
N GLY A 51 6.20 27.69 -42.77
CA GLY A 51 7.35 27.78 -43.67
C GLY A 51 8.66 28.15 -42.97
N VAL A 52 8.82 27.76 -41.70
CA VAL A 52 10.00 28.06 -40.88
C VAL A 52 11.24 27.33 -41.46
N THR A 53 12.42 27.93 -41.32
CA THR A 53 13.66 27.32 -41.82
C THR A 53 13.96 26.00 -41.11
N THR A 54 14.53 25.04 -41.82
CA THR A 54 14.89 23.71 -41.27
C THR A 54 15.74 23.82 -39.99
N ARG A 55 16.63 24.81 -39.92
CA ARG A 55 17.45 25.06 -38.73
C ARG A 55 16.64 25.43 -37.51
N GLN A 56 15.63 26.28 -37.67
CA GLN A 56 14.73 26.68 -36.59
C GLN A 56 13.82 25.52 -36.14
N LEU A 57 13.32 24.72 -37.09
CA LEU A 57 12.57 23.49 -36.78
C LEU A 57 13.38 22.53 -35.89
N ILE A 58 14.64 22.23 -36.32
CA ILE A 58 15.54 21.36 -35.55
C ILE A 58 15.78 21.92 -34.15
N LEU A 59 15.96 23.23 -34.01
CA LEU A 59 16.22 23.87 -32.73
C LEU A 59 15.01 23.76 -31.79
N VAL A 60 13.80 24.01 -32.28
CA VAL A 60 12.56 23.86 -31.48
C VAL A 60 12.36 22.42 -31.02
N VAL A 61 12.51 21.45 -31.91
CA VAL A 61 12.39 20.03 -31.59
C VAL A 61 13.47 19.61 -30.60
N ALA A 62 14.71 20.06 -30.78
CA ALA A 62 15.81 19.73 -29.85
C ALA A 62 15.57 20.30 -28.45
N LEU A 63 15.07 21.55 -28.32
CA LEU A 63 14.74 22.15 -27.02
C LEU A 63 13.61 21.41 -26.33
N LEU A 64 12.52 21.09 -27.05
CA LEU A 64 11.38 20.35 -26.47
C LEU A 64 11.77 18.92 -26.07
N SER A 65 12.60 18.26 -26.91
CA SER A 65 13.12 16.92 -26.59
C SER A 65 14.07 16.93 -25.39
N LEU A 66 14.91 17.97 -25.25
CA LEU A 66 15.75 18.16 -24.08
C LEU A 66 14.92 18.33 -22.81
N LEU A 67 13.89 19.20 -22.87
CA LEU A 67 12.96 19.39 -21.76
C LEU A 67 12.26 18.09 -21.38
N LEU A 68 11.78 17.33 -22.35
CA LEU A 68 11.17 16.01 -22.14
C LEU A 68 12.16 15.03 -21.50
N THR A 69 13.39 14.98 -21.98
CA THR A 69 14.45 14.13 -21.43
C THR A 69 14.75 14.45 -19.97
N ILE A 70 14.82 15.76 -19.62
CA ILE A 70 15.00 16.20 -18.24
C ILE A 70 13.85 15.72 -17.35
N THR A 71 12.60 15.86 -17.79
CA THR A 71 11.43 15.43 -16.99
C THR A 71 11.36 13.91 -16.85
N ILE A 72 11.69 13.15 -17.90
CA ILE A 72 11.76 11.68 -17.88
C ILE A 72 12.86 11.18 -16.93
N TRP A 73 14.02 11.85 -16.92
CA TRP A 73 15.12 11.49 -16.03
C TRP A 73 14.84 11.87 -14.58
N LEU A 74 14.18 13.01 -14.35
CA LEU A 74 13.88 13.54 -13.02
C LEU A 74 12.88 12.64 -12.26
N ASP A 75 11.89 12.06 -12.95
CA ASP A 75 10.84 11.25 -12.30
C ASP A 75 11.37 10.03 -11.54
N PRO A 76 12.12 9.08 -12.13
CA PRO A 76 12.65 7.93 -11.42
C PRO A 76 13.62 8.32 -10.30
N PHE A 77 14.43 9.37 -10.52
CA PHE A 77 15.35 9.88 -9.52
C PHE A 77 14.61 10.38 -8.27
N MET A 78 13.62 11.27 -8.44
CA MET A 78 12.81 11.77 -7.34
C MET A 78 11.97 10.67 -6.69
N LYS A 79 11.46 9.72 -7.48
CA LYS A 79 10.71 8.56 -6.98
C LYS A 79 11.55 7.71 -6.03
N GLU A 80 12.79 7.39 -6.38
CA GLU A 80 13.65 6.59 -5.50
C GLU A 80 14.02 7.33 -4.20
N LEU A 81 14.22 8.64 -4.25
CA LEU A 81 14.44 9.45 -3.04
C LEU A 81 13.20 9.43 -2.11
N ILE A 82 12.01 9.56 -2.67
CA ILE A 82 10.75 9.47 -1.91
C ILE A 82 10.57 8.07 -1.32
N LEU A 83 10.84 7.02 -2.10
CA LEU A 83 10.75 5.63 -1.64
C LEU A 83 11.79 5.33 -0.55
N GLY A 84 12.99 5.91 -0.62
CA GLY A 84 13.99 5.83 0.42
C GLY A 84 13.49 6.38 1.75
N GLY A 85 12.94 7.59 1.74
CA GLY A 85 12.31 8.20 2.91
C GLY A 85 11.13 7.39 3.44
N ALA A 86 10.27 6.89 2.55
CA ALA A 86 9.13 6.05 2.93
C ALA A 86 9.55 4.75 3.63
N ARG A 87 10.68 4.14 3.21
CA ARG A 87 11.26 2.96 3.89
C ARG A 87 11.72 3.30 5.31
N ILE A 88 12.35 4.46 5.51
CA ILE A 88 12.78 4.94 6.84
C ILE A 88 11.57 5.14 7.75
N VAL A 89 10.52 5.82 7.26
CA VAL A 89 9.27 6.02 8.01
C VAL A 89 8.65 4.68 8.41
N ARG A 90 8.59 3.72 7.51
CA ARG A 90 8.11 2.37 7.79
C ARG A 90 8.93 1.68 8.89
N MET A 91 10.26 1.79 8.85
CA MET A 91 11.14 1.22 9.87
C MET A 91 10.89 1.83 11.25
N ARG A 92 10.60 3.14 11.33
CA ARG A 92 10.24 3.78 12.60
C ARG A 92 8.91 3.27 13.16
N TYR A 93 7.93 2.97 12.32
CA TYR A 93 6.71 2.29 12.76
C TYR A 93 6.99 0.89 13.29
N ALA A 94 7.89 0.14 12.66
CA ALA A 94 8.31 -1.17 13.15
C ALA A 94 9.01 -1.06 14.51
N VAL A 95 9.92 -0.11 14.69
CA VAL A 95 10.60 0.12 15.98
C VAL A 95 9.59 0.45 17.08
N ALA A 96 8.64 1.36 16.84
CA ALA A 96 7.61 1.68 17.82
C ALA A 96 6.71 0.47 18.18
N ALA A 97 6.45 -0.42 17.20
CA ALA A 97 5.74 -1.67 17.47
C ALA A 97 6.56 -2.64 18.33
N PHE A 98 7.89 -2.73 18.09
CA PHE A 98 8.79 -3.52 18.93
C PHE A 98 8.92 -2.94 20.33
N GLU A 99 9.04 -1.62 20.47
CA GLU A 99 9.06 -0.95 21.78
C GLU A 99 7.79 -1.28 22.58
N LYS A 100 6.60 -1.22 21.94
CA LYS A 100 5.36 -1.63 22.60
C LYS A 100 5.39 -3.09 23.04
N ASN A 101 5.89 -3.99 22.20
CA ASN A 101 5.96 -5.42 22.52
C ASN A 101 6.94 -5.72 23.67
N LEU A 102 8.01 -4.93 23.81
CA LEU A 102 9.01 -5.10 24.88
C LEU A 102 8.60 -4.43 26.19
N SER A 103 7.76 -3.37 26.13
CA SER A 103 7.34 -2.61 27.31
C SER A 103 5.97 -3.02 27.85
N THR A 104 5.21 -3.81 27.11
CA THR A 104 3.87 -4.25 27.54
C THR A 104 3.95 -5.31 28.64
N ASP A 105 2.89 -5.42 29.42
CA ASP A 105 2.78 -6.42 30.49
C ASP A 105 2.85 -7.85 29.95
N TYR A 106 3.42 -8.75 30.74
CA TYR A 106 3.52 -10.15 30.35
C TYR A 106 2.13 -10.81 30.12
N ALA A 107 1.13 -10.42 30.89
CA ALA A 107 -0.25 -10.86 30.69
C ALA A 107 -0.80 -10.50 29.30
N ASN A 108 -0.42 -9.36 28.76
CA ASN A 108 -0.77 -8.93 27.41
C ASN A 108 -0.09 -9.76 26.32
N ILE A 109 1.18 -10.18 26.54
CA ILE A 109 1.91 -11.05 25.62
C ILE A 109 1.23 -12.42 25.46
N GLU A 110 0.62 -12.93 26.52
CA GLU A 110 -0.13 -14.19 26.50
C GLU A 110 -1.58 -14.00 25.99
N ASN A 111 -2.08 -12.77 25.99
CA ASN A 111 -3.45 -12.46 25.57
C ASN A 111 -3.66 -12.71 24.06
N LEU A 112 -4.63 -13.55 23.74
CA LEU A 112 -4.98 -13.89 22.35
C LEU A 112 -5.40 -12.65 21.54
N GLU A 113 -6.17 -11.74 22.16
CA GLU A 113 -6.64 -10.51 21.51
C GLU A 113 -5.46 -9.60 21.12
N MET A 114 -4.50 -9.41 22.01
CA MET A 114 -3.30 -8.62 21.69
C MET A 114 -2.49 -9.26 20.57
N ARG A 115 -2.30 -10.58 20.58
CA ARG A 115 -1.59 -11.30 19.51
C ARG A 115 -2.29 -11.17 18.16
N GLU A 116 -3.62 -11.21 18.14
CA GLU A 116 -4.38 -10.97 16.91
C GLU A 116 -4.24 -9.52 16.41
N LYS A 117 -4.34 -8.53 17.31
CA LYS A 117 -4.10 -7.12 16.97
C LYS A 117 -2.68 -6.90 16.45
N GLN A 118 -1.68 -7.50 17.09
CA GLN A 118 -0.29 -7.45 16.62
C GLN A 118 -0.14 -7.99 15.19
N LYS A 119 -0.69 -9.17 14.89
CA LYS A 119 -0.64 -9.77 13.54
C LYS A 119 -1.32 -8.87 12.50
N ARG A 120 -2.45 -8.24 12.85
CA ARG A 120 -3.13 -7.28 11.97
C ARG A 120 -2.31 -6.00 11.78
N ALA A 121 -1.65 -5.52 12.83
CA ALA A 121 -0.78 -4.35 12.80
C ALA A 121 0.49 -4.57 11.97
N GLU A 122 1.02 -5.78 11.93
CA GLU A 122 2.22 -6.13 11.16
C GLU A 122 2.09 -5.78 9.68
N VAL A 123 0.92 -5.88 9.08
CA VAL A 123 0.66 -5.55 7.67
C VAL A 123 1.02 -4.10 7.38
N PHE A 124 0.90 -3.19 8.37
CA PHE A 124 1.19 -1.77 8.21
C PHE A 124 2.68 -1.45 8.11
N TYR A 125 3.56 -2.22 8.77
CA TYR A 125 5.00 -1.95 8.80
C TYR A 125 5.87 -3.10 8.27
N ASN A 126 5.31 -4.30 8.09
CA ASN A 126 6.05 -5.45 7.58
C ASN A 126 5.75 -5.69 6.10
N GLY A 127 6.80 -5.84 5.30
CA GLY A 127 6.67 -6.12 3.87
C GLY A 127 6.92 -4.92 2.95
N ARG A 128 7.11 -5.22 1.65
CA ARG A 128 7.48 -4.24 0.63
C ARG A 128 6.37 -3.23 0.32
N TYR A 129 5.12 -3.64 0.47
CA TYR A 129 3.93 -2.84 0.17
C TYR A 129 3.15 -2.47 1.43
N ALA A 130 3.81 -2.44 2.59
CA ALA A 130 3.23 -2.08 3.86
C ALA A 130 2.64 -0.67 3.82
N GLY A 131 1.47 -0.47 4.43
CA GLY A 131 0.73 0.79 4.40
C GLY A 131 1.54 1.99 4.89
N GLY A 132 2.42 1.79 5.87
CA GLY A 132 3.29 2.84 6.39
C GLY A 132 4.27 3.44 5.37
N SER A 133 4.75 2.66 4.39
CA SER A 133 5.56 3.16 3.27
C SER A 133 4.72 3.49 2.04
N ASN A 134 3.70 2.69 1.76
CA ASN A 134 2.87 2.84 0.57
C ASN A 134 2.02 4.11 0.58
N PHE A 135 1.64 4.59 1.76
CA PHE A 135 0.87 5.83 1.93
C PHE A 135 1.56 7.03 1.27
N ILE A 136 2.87 7.21 1.48
CA ILE A 136 3.64 8.35 0.94
C ILE A 136 3.65 8.31 -0.59
N SER A 137 3.92 7.13 -1.17
CA SER A 137 3.93 6.93 -2.62
C SER A 137 2.55 7.16 -3.24
N THR A 138 1.51 6.67 -2.57
CA THR A 138 0.13 6.80 -3.02
C THR A 138 -0.37 8.25 -2.92
N LEU A 139 0.02 8.95 -1.85
CA LEU A 139 -0.29 10.37 -1.70
C LEU A 139 0.37 11.20 -2.81
N ASN A 140 1.62 10.87 -3.20
CA ASN A 140 2.27 11.50 -4.34
C ASN A 140 1.47 11.27 -5.63
N LEU A 141 1.05 10.02 -5.90
CA LEU A 141 0.24 9.71 -7.07
C LEU A 141 -1.09 10.46 -7.06
N PHE A 142 -1.73 10.60 -5.89
CA PHE A 142 -2.98 11.36 -5.73
C PHE A 142 -2.79 12.82 -6.14
N PHE A 143 -1.78 13.51 -5.63
CA PHE A 143 -1.54 14.91 -5.98
C PHE A 143 -1.15 15.10 -7.45
N VAL A 144 -0.30 14.23 -8.00
CA VAL A 144 0.03 14.23 -9.42
C VAL A 144 -1.24 14.06 -10.27
N ALA A 145 -2.12 13.13 -9.90
CA ALA A 145 -3.37 12.90 -10.61
C ALA A 145 -4.33 14.10 -10.51
N VAL A 146 -4.46 14.72 -9.33
CA VAL A 146 -5.29 15.93 -9.15
C VAL A 146 -4.79 17.06 -10.03
N VAL A 147 -3.49 17.38 -9.98
CA VAL A 147 -2.90 18.46 -10.79
C VAL A 147 -2.99 18.13 -12.28
N GLY A 148 -2.77 16.86 -12.66
CA GLY A 148 -2.91 16.39 -14.04
C GLY A 148 -4.34 16.51 -14.58
N VAL A 149 -5.35 16.14 -13.77
CA VAL A 149 -6.77 16.32 -14.13
C VAL A 149 -7.11 17.80 -14.32
N VAL A 150 -6.67 18.66 -13.40
CA VAL A 150 -6.94 20.11 -13.52
C VAL A 150 -6.25 20.70 -14.75
N ALA A 151 -4.96 20.44 -14.94
CA ALA A 151 -4.19 20.97 -16.07
C ALA A 151 -4.75 20.51 -17.43
N SER A 152 -4.98 19.20 -17.58
CA SER A 152 -5.55 18.66 -18.82
C SER A 152 -7.01 19.06 -19.02
N GLY A 153 -7.80 19.14 -17.93
CA GLY A 153 -9.19 19.57 -17.97
C GLY A 153 -9.35 21.01 -18.48
N VAL A 154 -8.50 21.94 -18.03
CA VAL A 154 -8.49 23.33 -18.52
C VAL A 154 -8.19 23.39 -20.02
N LEU A 155 -7.29 22.54 -20.51
CA LEU A 155 -6.98 22.47 -21.94
C LEU A 155 -8.17 21.93 -22.75
N ILE A 156 -8.83 20.86 -22.29
CA ILE A 156 -9.98 20.24 -22.99
C ILE A 156 -11.20 21.15 -22.94
N TYR A 157 -11.40 21.92 -21.85
CA TYR A 157 -12.54 22.87 -21.73
C TYR A 157 -12.59 23.87 -22.88
N LYS A 158 -11.43 24.28 -23.41
CA LYS A 158 -11.35 25.21 -24.56
C LYS A 158 -11.96 24.65 -25.84
N ILE A 159 -12.10 23.33 -25.97
CA ILE A 159 -12.71 22.69 -27.13
C ILE A 159 -14.21 22.51 -26.88
N ASN A 160 -14.57 21.70 -25.87
CA ASN A 160 -15.97 21.40 -25.57
C ASN A 160 -16.09 20.75 -24.17
N ILE A 161 -17.03 21.29 -23.38
CA ILE A 161 -17.35 20.76 -22.04
C ILE A 161 -17.91 19.31 -22.07
N TRP A 162 -18.64 18.95 -23.15
CA TRP A 162 -19.22 17.61 -23.31
C TRP A 162 -18.18 16.51 -23.36
N MET A 163 -17.00 16.79 -23.88
CA MET A 163 -15.87 15.84 -23.86
C MET A 163 -15.41 15.52 -22.45
N ILE A 164 -15.35 16.50 -21.58
CA ILE A 164 -14.99 16.30 -20.16
C ILE A 164 -16.03 15.42 -19.48
N LEU A 165 -17.33 15.71 -19.71
CA LEU A 165 -18.43 14.92 -19.13
C LEU A 165 -18.39 13.46 -19.59
N LEU A 166 -18.15 13.20 -20.88
CA LEU A 166 -17.99 11.86 -21.43
C LEU A 166 -16.84 11.10 -20.74
N ILE A 167 -15.68 11.75 -20.59
CA ILE A 167 -14.52 11.13 -19.97
C ILE A 167 -14.80 10.85 -18.49
N ILE A 168 -15.37 11.79 -17.75
CA ILE A 168 -15.70 11.60 -16.33
C ILE A 168 -16.72 10.46 -16.15
N ALA A 169 -17.77 10.39 -16.99
CA ALA A 169 -18.77 9.33 -16.93
C ALA A 169 -18.18 7.95 -17.18
N THR A 170 -17.36 7.81 -18.23
CA THR A 170 -16.70 6.53 -18.55
C THR A 170 -15.65 6.13 -17.52
N CYS A 171 -14.86 7.07 -17.01
CA CYS A 171 -13.92 6.81 -15.91
C CYS A 171 -14.64 6.47 -14.60
N GLY A 172 -15.78 7.09 -14.32
CA GLY A 172 -16.65 6.73 -13.19
C GLY A 172 -17.13 5.28 -13.29
N ALA A 173 -17.57 4.84 -14.46
CA ALA A 173 -17.93 3.44 -14.70
C ALA A 173 -16.74 2.48 -14.45
N GLN A 174 -15.54 2.83 -14.94
CA GLN A 174 -14.32 2.05 -14.71
C GLN A 174 -13.96 2.01 -13.22
N PHE A 175 -14.13 3.10 -12.49
CA PHE A 175 -13.90 3.16 -11.05
C PHE A 175 -14.86 2.25 -10.27
N CYS A 176 -16.15 2.20 -10.65
CA CYS A 176 -17.12 1.27 -10.06
C CYS A 176 -16.74 -0.19 -10.32
N LEU A 177 -16.31 -0.51 -11.54
CA LEU A 177 -15.78 -1.84 -11.88
C LEU A 177 -14.56 -2.20 -11.02
N GLN A 178 -13.61 -1.28 -10.88
CA GLN A 178 -12.42 -1.49 -10.07
C GLN A 178 -12.76 -1.72 -8.59
N ARG A 179 -13.73 -1.01 -8.03
CA ARG A 179 -14.23 -1.27 -6.67
C ARG A 179 -14.86 -2.66 -6.53
N ALA A 180 -15.64 -3.10 -7.52
CA ALA A 180 -16.21 -4.44 -7.52
C ALA A 180 -15.12 -5.52 -7.56
N LEU A 181 -14.06 -5.32 -8.35
CA LEU A 181 -12.90 -6.21 -8.39
C LEU A 181 -12.15 -6.24 -7.05
N THR A 182 -11.92 -5.09 -6.42
CA THR A 182 -11.29 -5.01 -5.09
C THR A 182 -12.09 -5.75 -4.02
N LYS A 183 -13.43 -5.68 -4.07
CA LYS A 183 -14.31 -6.46 -3.17
C LYS A 183 -14.12 -7.97 -3.37
N LYS A 184 -14.07 -8.43 -4.62
CA LYS A 184 -13.80 -9.86 -4.95
C LYS A 184 -12.40 -10.28 -4.53
N GLN A 185 -11.41 -9.41 -4.63
CA GLN A 185 -10.05 -9.66 -4.15
C GLN A 185 -10.01 -9.93 -2.65
N ARG A 186 -10.76 -9.16 -1.86
CA ARG A 186 -10.87 -9.37 -0.40
C ARG A 186 -11.49 -10.72 -0.08
N GLN A 187 -12.62 -11.06 -0.73
CA GLN A 187 -13.25 -12.37 -0.55
C GLN A 187 -12.30 -13.52 -0.90
N ASN A 188 -11.47 -13.34 -1.92
CA ASN A 188 -10.45 -14.31 -2.31
C ASN A 188 -9.35 -14.45 -1.23
N LEU A 189 -8.91 -13.33 -0.64
CA LEU A 189 -7.96 -13.34 0.47
C LEU A 189 -8.51 -14.12 1.67
N ASP A 190 -9.77 -13.88 2.05
CA ASP A 190 -10.43 -14.58 3.17
C ASP A 190 -10.48 -16.09 2.91
N GLN A 191 -10.87 -16.51 1.71
CA GLN A 191 -10.89 -17.94 1.33
C GLN A 191 -9.52 -18.62 1.33
N ARG A 192 -8.45 -17.86 1.17
CA ARG A 192 -7.07 -18.37 1.18
C ARG A 192 -6.48 -18.52 2.56
N THR A 193 -7.02 -17.84 3.56
CA THR A 193 -6.42 -17.75 4.91
C THR A 193 -6.20 -19.14 5.52
N GLU A 194 -7.20 -20.03 5.47
CA GLU A 194 -7.08 -21.39 6.01
C GLU A 194 -6.08 -22.26 5.24
N PRO A 195 -6.18 -22.41 3.89
CA PRO A 195 -5.19 -23.19 3.14
C PRO A 195 -3.77 -22.65 3.24
N ALA A 196 -3.60 -21.33 3.29
CA ALA A 196 -2.29 -20.71 3.46
C ALA A 196 -1.71 -20.97 4.85
N ALA A 197 -2.52 -20.87 5.90
CA ALA A 197 -2.07 -21.19 7.26
C ALA A 197 -1.62 -22.65 7.40
N LYS A 198 -2.34 -23.58 6.78
CA LYS A 198 -1.95 -25.00 6.73
C LYS A 198 -0.63 -25.21 5.97
N PHE A 199 -0.50 -24.56 4.81
CA PHE A 199 0.74 -24.59 4.03
C PHE A 199 1.92 -24.06 4.84
N ASP A 200 1.78 -22.88 5.46
CA ASP A 200 2.82 -22.24 6.26
C ASP A 200 3.23 -23.08 7.46
N TYR A 201 2.27 -23.74 8.12
CA TYR A 201 2.53 -24.64 9.24
C TYR A 201 3.42 -25.82 8.81
N PHE A 202 3.02 -26.55 7.78
CA PHE A 202 3.81 -27.69 7.28
C PHE A 202 5.15 -27.24 6.70
N TYR A 203 5.18 -26.11 6.01
CA TYR A 203 6.41 -25.54 5.44
C TYR A 203 7.43 -25.17 6.53
N LYS A 204 6.98 -24.53 7.61
CA LYS A 204 7.84 -24.18 8.76
C LYS A 204 8.40 -25.44 9.44
N LEU A 205 7.56 -26.41 9.72
CA LEU A 205 8.01 -27.69 10.32
C LEU A 205 9.12 -28.36 9.50
N CYS A 206 9.00 -28.36 8.18
CA CYS A 206 10.02 -28.95 7.31
C CYS A 206 11.28 -28.08 7.19
N LYS A 207 11.13 -26.73 7.25
CA LYS A 207 12.23 -25.79 7.05
C LYS A 207 13.11 -25.62 8.30
N ASP A 208 12.51 -25.51 9.47
CA ASP A 208 13.22 -25.15 10.71
C ASP A 208 14.06 -26.30 11.29
N GLY A 209 13.96 -27.49 10.73
CA GLY A 209 14.75 -28.66 11.13
C GLY A 209 14.41 -29.21 12.54
N THR A 210 13.57 -28.54 13.31
CA THR A 210 13.20 -28.95 14.68
C THR A 210 12.51 -30.31 14.70
N ALA A 211 11.66 -30.58 13.70
CA ALA A 211 10.97 -31.86 13.54
C ALA A 211 11.68 -32.82 12.58
N ALA A 212 12.86 -32.49 12.03
CA ALA A 212 13.52 -33.26 10.99
C ALA A 212 13.86 -34.69 11.46
N LYS A 213 14.33 -34.84 12.70
CA LYS A 213 14.67 -36.14 13.30
C LYS A 213 13.41 -37.02 13.40
N ASP A 214 12.30 -36.48 13.86
CA ASP A 214 11.05 -37.23 14.02
C ASP A 214 10.45 -37.60 12.67
N ILE A 215 10.48 -36.64 11.70
CA ILE A 215 10.01 -36.90 10.33
C ILE A 215 10.79 -38.05 9.68
N GLN A 216 12.12 -38.11 9.88
CA GLN A 216 12.97 -39.17 9.36
C GLN A 216 12.75 -40.48 10.11
N LEU A 217 12.71 -40.44 11.46
CA LEU A 217 12.57 -41.64 12.31
C LEU A 217 11.24 -42.35 12.01
N TYR A 218 10.14 -41.61 11.85
CA TYR A 218 8.81 -42.15 11.55
C TYR A 218 8.50 -42.26 10.07
N ASN A 219 9.46 -41.96 9.18
CA ASN A 219 9.30 -41.99 7.72
C ASN A 219 8.09 -41.21 7.20
N MET A 220 7.85 -40.01 7.78
CA MET A 220 6.68 -39.22 7.50
C MET A 220 6.85 -38.23 6.29
N GLY A 221 7.98 -38.30 5.57
CA GLY A 221 8.29 -37.36 4.47
C GLY A 221 7.18 -37.28 3.42
N ASP A 222 6.68 -38.43 2.96
CA ASP A 222 5.60 -38.49 1.98
C ASP A 222 4.27 -37.93 2.49
N TYR A 223 4.00 -38.03 3.77
CA TYR A 223 2.83 -37.42 4.39
C TYR A 223 2.90 -35.89 4.32
N PHE A 224 4.03 -35.30 4.70
CA PHE A 224 4.23 -33.85 4.65
C PHE A 224 4.20 -33.31 3.23
N ILE A 225 4.83 -33.99 2.26
CA ILE A 225 4.79 -33.60 0.85
C ILE A 225 3.35 -33.64 0.32
N ARG A 226 2.57 -34.67 0.61
CA ARG A 226 1.15 -34.75 0.21
C ARG A 226 0.30 -33.66 0.87
N ALA A 227 0.52 -33.35 2.15
CA ALA A 227 -0.20 -32.30 2.88
C ALA A 227 0.11 -30.91 2.31
N LEU A 228 1.38 -30.62 2.00
CA LEU A 228 1.80 -29.39 1.29
C LEU A 228 1.18 -29.29 -0.08
N ALA A 229 1.25 -30.35 -0.89
CA ALA A 229 0.69 -30.39 -2.24
C ALA A 229 -0.82 -30.19 -2.23
N ALA A 230 -1.54 -30.81 -1.28
CA ALA A 230 -3.00 -30.63 -1.16
C ALA A 230 -3.36 -29.18 -0.78
N SER A 231 -2.62 -28.54 0.11
CA SER A 231 -2.82 -27.14 0.48
C SER A 231 -2.50 -26.21 -0.69
N LEU A 232 -1.42 -26.45 -1.42
CA LEU A 232 -1.02 -25.71 -2.60
C LEU A 232 -2.09 -25.81 -3.71
N CYS A 233 -2.56 -27.01 -4.00
CA CYS A 233 -3.61 -27.22 -5.02
C CYS A 233 -4.91 -26.45 -4.69
N ARG A 234 -5.28 -26.34 -3.41
CA ARG A 234 -6.43 -25.51 -3.01
C ARG A 234 -6.15 -24.02 -3.26
N ILE A 235 -4.98 -23.54 -2.90
CA ILE A 235 -4.55 -22.17 -3.12
C ILE A 235 -4.53 -21.84 -4.62
N GLU A 236 -3.99 -22.73 -5.47
CA GLU A 236 -3.94 -22.57 -6.92
C GLU A 236 -5.35 -22.45 -7.56
N LYS A 237 -6.29 -23.30 -7.13
CA LYS A 237 -7.68 -23.21 -7.61
C LYS A 237 -8.35 -21.87 -7.29
N ILE A 238 -8.08 -21.35 -6.08
CA ILE A 238 -8.59 -20.04 -5.67
C ILE A 238 -7.95 -18.93 -6.51
N TYR A 239 -6.63 -18.98 -6.72
CA TYR A 239 -5.92 -18.03 -7.58
C TYR A 239 -6.39 -18.08 -9.03
N ALA A 240 -6.53 -19.26 -9.62
CA ALA A 240 -7.01 -19.41 -11.00
C ALA A 240 -8.38 -18.74 -11.19
N ARG A 241 -9.32 -19.00 -10.29
CA ARG A 241 -10.65 -18.37 -10.33
C ARG A 241 -10.57 -16.84 -10.22
N TYR A 242 -9.73 -16.34 -9.33
CA TYR A 242 -9.52 -14.90 -9.19
C TYR A 242 -8.86 -14.30 -10.43
N THR A 243 -7.85 -14.96 -11.00
CA THR A 243 -7.16 -14.51 -12.21
C THR A 243 -8.13 -14.40 -13.40
N HIS A 244 -9.00 -15.40 -13.62
CA HIS A 244 -10.04 -15.31 -14.65
C HIS A 244 -10.98 -14.11 -14.42
N THR A 245 -11.34 -13.85 -13.17
CA THR A 245 -12.13 -12.67 -12.82
C THR A 245 -11.38 -11.38 -13.16
N CYS A 246 -10.10 -11.27 -12.81
CA CYS A 246 -9.25 -10.11 -13.14
C CYS A 246 -9.15 -9.90 -14.66
N VAL A 247 -8.94 -10.96 -15.44
CA VAL A 247 -8.86 -10.88 -16.90
C VAL A 247 -10.17 -10.35 -17.49
N ALA A 248 -11.32 -10.85 -17.04
CA ALA A 248 -12.62 -10.36 -17.50
C ALA A 248 -12.85 -8.89 -17.18
N PHE A 249 -12.57 -8.46 -15.93
CA PHE A 249 -12.70 -7.04 -15.53
C PHE A 249 -11.73 -6.12 -16.28
N ASN A 250 -10.48 -6.54 -16.46
CA ASN A 250 -9.51 -5.77 -17.22
C ASN A 250 -9.89 -5.68 -18.70
N GLY A 251 -10.44 -6.75 -19.28
CA GLY A 251 -10.98 -6.75 -20.65
C GLY A 251 -12.12 -5.75 -20.82
N ILE A 252 -13.10 -5.74 -19.91
CA ILE A 252 -14.20 -4.77 -19.93
C ILE A 252 -13.67 -3.33 -19.78
N THR A 253 -12.70 -3.11 -18.88
CA THR A 253 -12.09 -1.81 -18.67
C THR A 253 -11.34 -1.33 -19.90
N ALA A 254 -10.60 -2.21 -20.58
CA ALA A 254 -9.91 -1.92 -21.84
C ALA A 254 -10.90 -1.56 -22.95
N LEU A 255 -12.00 -2.31 -23.07
CA LEU A 255 -13.05 -2.04 -24.05
C LEU A 255 -13.70 -0.67 -23.82
N LEU A 256 -14.05 -0.34 -22.57
CA LEU A 256 -14.58 1.00 -22.21
C LEU A 256 -13.59 2.10 -22.56
N SER A 257 -12.29 1.89 -22.33
CA SER A 257 -11.25 2.84 -22.70
C SER A 257 -11.17 3.03 -24.24
N ALA A 258 -11.22 1.92 -24.99
CA ALA A 258 -11.17 1.97 -26.46
C ALA A 258 -12.38 2.69 -27.05
N VAL A 259 -13.60 2.40 -26.56
CA VAL A 259 -14.84 3.06 -27.01
C VAL A 259 -14.77 4.56 -26.70
N ARG A 260 -14.34 4.94 -25.49
CA ARG A 260 -14.15 6.36 -25.13
C ARG A 260 -13.18 7.07 -26.06
N GLN A 261 -12.02 6.44 -26.33
CA GLN A 261 -11.01 7.02 -27.22
C GLN A 261 -11.55 7.14 -28.66
N ALA A 262 -12.24 6.12 -29.16
CA ALA A 262 -12.84 6.15 -30.50
C ALA A 262 -13.86 7.31 -30.65
N ILE A 263 -14.73 7.50 -29.66
CA ILE A 263 -15.68 8.62 -29.65
C ILE A 263 -14.93 9.98 -29.66
N ALA A 264 -13.92 10.12 -28.83
CA ALA A 264 -13.12 11.34 -28.77
C ALA A 264 -12.41 11.63 -30.11
N TYR A 265 -11.84 10.61 -30.74
CA TYR A 265 -11.13 10.76 -32.01
C TYR A 265 -12.08 11.09 -33.18
N ILE A 266 -13.22 10.42 -33.25
CA ILE A 266 -14.25 10.72 -34.26
C ILE A 266 -14.71 12.17 -34.12
N TYR A 267 -14.95 12.62 -32.90
CA TYR A 267 -15.37 14.01 -32.66
C TYR A 267 -14.29 15.02 -33.04
N LEU A 268 -13.03 14.80 -32.69
CA LEU A 268 -11.90 15.65 -33.09
C LEU A 268 -11.71 15.68 -34.62
N ALA A 269 -11.83 14.52 -35.30
CA ALA A 269 -11.74 14.41 -36.73
C ALA A 269 -12.87 15.18 -37.41
N TYR A 270 -14.09 15.12 -36.87
CA TYR A 270 -15.23 15.89 -37.35
C TYR A 270 -15.00 17.42 -37.26
N LEU A 271 -14.44 17.89 -36.11
CA LEU A 271 -14.11 19.32 -35.96
C LEU A 271 -13.02 19.77 -36.94
N THR A 272 -12.00 18.93 -37.16
CA THR A 272 -10.94 19.21 -38.12
C THR A 272 -11.48 19.24 -39.55
N GLY A 273 -12.36 18.30 -39.94
CA GLY A 273 -13.01 18.26 -41.24
C GLY A 273 -13.93 19.47 -41.52
N LYS A 274 -14.48 20.08 -40.48
CA LYS A 274 -15.23 21.35 -40.59
C LYS A 274 -14.34 22.60 -40.61
N GLY A 275 -13.02 22.46 -40.50
CA GLY A 275 -12.09 23.59 -40.43
C GLY A 275 -12.12 24.35 -39.09
N ALA A 276 -12.81 23.84 -38.08
CA ALA A 276 -12.88 24.44 -36.76
C ALA A 276 -11.61 24.15 -35.93
N LEU A 277 -10.80 23.15 -36.31
CA LEU A 277 -9.59 22.76 -35.65
C LEU A 277 -8.48 22.52 -36.67
N SER A 278 -7.25 22.98 -36.40
CA SER A 278 -6.10 22.68 -37.24
C SER A 278 -5.64 21.22 -37.08
N VAL A 279 -4.89 20.68 -38.07
CA VAL A 279 -4.31 19.34 -37.97
C VAL A 279 -3.33 19.25 -36.80
N SER A 280 -2.58 20.32 -36.57
CA SER A 280 -1.65 20.42 -35.45
C SER A 280 -2.37 20.36 -34.09
N ASP A 281 -3.50 21.07 -33.96
CA ASP A 281 -4.32 21.05 -32.77
C ASP A 281 -5.01 19.69 -32.56
N PHE A 282 -5.45 19.01 -33.62
CA PHE A 282 -6.01 17.65 -33.53
C PHE A 282 -5.03 16.70 -32.83
N ILE A 283 -3.77 16.67 -33.24
CA ILE A 283 -2.76 15.78 -32.65
C ILE A 283 -2.49 16.14 -31.19
N PHE A 284 -2.42 17.42 -30.88
CA PHE A 284 -2.23 17.89 -29.51
C PHE A 284 -3.36 17.43 -28.58
N TYR A 285 -4.60 17.72 -28.97
CA TYR A 285 -5.76 17.37 -28.16
C TYR A 285 -6.00 15.86 -28.04
N PHE A 286 -5.63 15.10 -29.07
CA PHE A 286 -5.59 13.64 -29.03
C PHE A 286 -4.71 13.13 -27.87
N GLY A 287 -3.49 13.67 -27.71
CA GLY A 287 -2.59 13.35 -26.62
C GLY A 287 -3.13 13.81 -25.25
N ILE A 288 -3.70 15.01 -25.17
CA ILE A 288 -4.26 15.56 -23.93
C ILE A 288 -5.46 14.77 -23.42
N ILE A 289 -6.38 14.33 -24.29
CA ILE A 289 -7.54 13.51 -23.92
C ILE A 289 -7.11 12.16 -23.37
N THR A 290 -6.11 11.54 -24.00
CA THR A 290 -5.53 10.28 -23.50
C THR A 290 -4.89 10.47 -22.13
N GLY A 291 -4.09 11.52 -21.95
CA GLY A 291 -3.48 11.90 -20.67
C GLY A 291 -4.50 12.16 -19.56
N PHE A 292 -5.53 12.95 -19.86
CA PHE A 292 -6.62 13.25 -18.91
C PHE A 292 -7.31 11.97 -18.42
N SER A 293 -7.60 11.05 -19.31
CA SER A 293 -8.22 9.77 -18.97
C SER A 293 -7.37 8.96 -18.00
N ASN A 294 -6.05 8.92 -18.23
CA ASN A 294 -5.11 8.24 -17.35
C ASN A 294 -5.06 8.90 -15.95
N TRP A 295 -5.07 10.24 -15.89
CA TRP A 295 -5.07 10.94 -14.60
C TRP A 295 -6.32 10.65 -13.78
N VAL A 296 -7.50 10.61 -14.41
CA VAL A 296 -8.75 10.25 -13.70
C VAL A 296 -8.71 8.82 -13.16
N LEU A 297 -8.17 7.87 -13.93
CA LEU A 297 -7.97 6.50 -13.47
C LEU A 297 -6.95 6.41 -12.32
N HIS A 298 -5.84 7.13 -12.42
CA HIS A 298 -4.85 7.20 -11.34
C HIS A 298 -5.41 7.81 -10.06
N LEU A 299 -6.27 8.83 -10.18
CA LEU A 299 -6.96 9.43 -9.04
C LEU A 299 -7.84 8.39 -8.32
N GLY A 300 -8.64 7.64 -9.07
CA GLY A 300 -9.45 6.55 -8.52
C GLY A 300 -8.64 5.47 -7.83
N PHE A 301 -7.54 5.05 -8.45
CA PHE A 301 -6.62 4.08 -7.86
C PHE A 301 -5.99 4.62 -6.57
N ALA A 302 -5.50 5.86 -6.57
CA ALA A 302 -4.87 6.47 -5.40
C ALA A 302 -5.84 6.58 -4.22
N VAL A 303 -7.11 6.97 -4.46
CA VAL A 303 -8.14 7.01 -3.40
C VAL A 303 -8.35 5.63 -2.76
N ASN A 304 -8.46 4.57 -3.57
CA ASN A 304 -8.61 3.20 -3.06
C ASN A 304 -7.39 2.75 -2.23
N GLN A 305 -6.18 3.08 -2.68
CA GLN A 305 -4.95 2.72 -1.97
C GLN A 305 -4.81 3.50 -0.65
N ILE A 306 -5.18 4.79 -0.61
CA ILE A 306 -5.23 5.57 0.63
C ILE A 306 -6.21 4.95 1.62
N GLU A 307 -7.38 4.49 1.15
CA GLU A 307 -8.35 3.80 2.01
C GLU A 307 -7.75 2.52 2.62
N MET A 308 -7.01 1.72 1.83
CA MET A 308 -6.32 0.53 2.33
C MET A 308 -5.28 0.89 3.39
N CYS A 309 -4.41 1.86 3.11
CA CYS A 309 -3.40 2.32 4.07
C CYS A 309 -4.04 2.84 5.37
N CYS A 310 -5.21 3.50 5.29
CA CYS A 310 -5.94 3.96 6.47
C CYS A 310 -6.47 2.79 7.32
N LYS A 311 -6.91 1.68 6.72
CA LYS A 311 -7.37 0.49 7.46
C LYS A 311 -6.21 -0.21 8.15
N GLU A 312 -5.08 -0.35 7.47
CA GLU A 312 -3.86 -0.92 8.05
C GLU A 312 -3.32 -0.03 9.18
N CYS A 313 -3.33 1.30 8.99
CA CYS A 313 -2.98 2.27 10.02
C CYS A 313 -3.92 2.19 11.24
N GLN A 314 -5.21 1.94 11.03
CA GLN A 314 -6.17 1.75 12.11
C GLN A 314 -5.80 0.54 12.96
N ALA A 315 -5.54 -0.60 12.35
CA ALA A 315 -5.11 -1.82 13.04
C ALA A 315 -3.79 -1.60 13.82
N TYR A 316 -2.85 -0.86 13.23
CA TYR A 316 -1.60 -0.50 13.89
C TYR A 316 -1.84 0.38 15.12
N ARG A 317 -2.68 1.41 15.02
CA ARG A 317 -3.02 2.30 16.13
C ARG A 317 -3.73 1.57 17.26
N GLU A 318 -4.64 0.65 16.93
CA GLU A 318 -5.34 -0.19 17.91
C GLU A 318 -4.38 -1.10 18.68
N TYR A 319 -3.34 -1.61 18.01
CA TYR A 319 -2.28 -2.37 18.66
C TYR A 319 -1.42 -1.49 19.59
N ILE A 320 -0.94 -0.34 19.10
CA ILE A 320 -0.10 0.58 19.90
C ILE A 320 -0.87 1.13 21.11
N ALA A 321 -2.18 1.37 20.98
CA ALA A 321 -3.04 1.88 22.02
C ALA A 321 -3.58 0.79 22.97
N PHE A 322 -3.12 -0.47 22.83
CA PHE A 322 -3.54 -1.53 23.73
C PHE A 322 -3.08 -1.22 25.15
N GLU A 323 -4.03 -1.23 26.10
CA GLU A 323 -3.77 -0.81 27.47
C GLU A 323 -2.91 -1.83 28.23
N ASP A 324 -1.97 -1.33 29.01
CA ASP A 324 -1.21 -2.10 29.97
C ASP A 324 -1.93 -2.04 31.32
N HIS A 325 -2.06 -3.16 31.99
CA HIS A 325 -2.77 -3.28 33.27
C HIS A 325 -1.81 -3.45 34.44
N ALA A 326 -0.47 -3.28 34.22
CA ALA A 326 0.48 -3.33 35.30
C ALA A 326 0.23 -2.17 36.29
N GLU A 327 0.06 -2.51 37.54
CA GLU A 327 0.12 -1.52 38.61
C GLU A 327 1.55 -0.95 38.64
N GLU A 328 1.66 0.38 38.59
CA GLU A 328 2.93 1.07 38.86
C GLU A 328 3.27 0.87 40.34
N GLY A 329 4.02 -0.18 40.65
CA GLY A 329 4.53 -0.41 41.99
C GLY A 329 5.60 0.59 42.36
N GLU A 330 5.70 0.94 43.63
CA GLU A 330 6.80 1.75 44.16
C GLU A 330 8.12 0.97 44.06
N ARG A 331 9.17 1.64 43.64
CA ARG A 331 10.51 1.04 43.57
C ARG A 331 11.04 0.82 44.99
N LEU A 332 11.17 -0.45 45.40
CA LEU A 332 11.74 -0.78 46.69
C LEU A 332 13.17 -0.24 46.78
N THR A 333 13.44 0.57 47.80
CA THR A 333 14.74 1.19 48.06
C THR A 333 15.66 0.31 48.90
N SER A 334 15.17 -0.82 49.41
CA SER A 334 15.95 -1.75 50.20
C SER A 334 17.02 -2.47 49.38
N LYS A 335 18.27 -2.40 49.81
CA LYS A 335 19.41 -3.05 49.16
C LYS A 335 19.53 -4.55 49.50
N SER A 336 18.85 -5.06 50.50
CA SER A 336 18.83 -6.47 50.89
C SER A 336 17.42 -6.90 51.27
N VAL A 337 17.01 -8.04 50.76
CA VAL A 337 15.78 -8.72 51.15
C VAL A 337 16.15 -9.93 51.99
N ASP A 338 15.76 -9.95 53.25
CA ASP A 338 16.12 -11.03 54.18
C ASP A 338 15.26 -12.28 53.97
N GLN A 339 13.98 -12.07 53.67
CA GLN A 339 13.02 -13.13 53.34
C GLN A 339 11.91 -12.65 52.44
N VAL A 340 11.33 -13.56 51.67
CA VAL A 340 10.10 -13.36 50.87
C VAL A 340 9.04 -14.31 51.40
N VAL A 341 7.91 -13.76 51.80
CA VAL A 341 6.81 -14.53 52.39
C VAL A 341 5.59 -14.45 51.44
N PHE A 342 5.03 -15.58 51.09
CA PHE A 342 3.75 -15.74 50.45
C PHE A 342 2.72 -16.13 51.52
N GLU A 343 1.69 -15.33 51.69
CA GLU A 343 0.60 -15.56 52.65
C GLU A 343 -0.71 -15.75 51.89
N HIS A 344 -1.27 -16.93 51.89
CA HIS A 344 -2.53 -17.31 51.25
C HIS A 344 -2.65 -16.82 49.79
N VAL A 345 -1.55 -16.86 49.05
CA VAL A 345 -1.48 -16.36 47.67
C VAL A 345 -2.26 -17.29 46.76
N SER A 346 -3.26 -16.72 46.08
CA SER A 346 -3.97 -17.40 44.98
C SER A 346 -3.75 -16.64 43.69
N PHE A 347 -3.55 -17.37 42.59
CA PHE A 347 -3.33 -16.80 41.28
C PHE A 347 -4.14 -17.55 40.21
N GLN A 348 -4.74 -16.79 39.32
CA GLN A 348 -5.49 -17.30 38.17
C GLN A 348 -5.06 -16.56 36.90
N TYR A 349 -4.71 -17.30 35.84
CA TYR A 349 -4.50 -16.70 34.52
C TYR A 349 -5.82 -16.15 33.97
N PRO A 350 -5.82 -15.03 33.23
CA PRO A 350 -7.03 -14.44 32.67
C PRO A 350 -7.85 -15.36 31.76
N SER A 351 -7.18 -16.37 31.15
CA SER A 351 -7.78 -17.37 30.26
C SER A 351 -8.17 -18.67 30.94
N ALA A 352 -7.92 -18.83 32.25
CA ALA A 352 -8.18 -20.05 32.99
C ALA A 352 -9.57 -20.00 33.66
N ASP A 353 -10.32 -21.12 33.62
CA ASP A 353 -11.64 -21.24 34.27
C ASP A 353 -11.54 -21.41 35.79
N ALA A 354 -10.36 -21.68 36.34
CA ALA A 354 -10.14 -21.90 37.76
C ALA A 354 -8.74 -21.37 38.19
N PRO A 355 -8.60 -21.00 39.50
CA PRO A 355 -7.31 -20.60 40.03
C PRO A 355 -6.22 -21.68 39.85
N THR A 356 -5.09 -21.29 39.25
CA THR A 356 -3.93 -22.16 39.03
C THR A 356 -3.15 -22.40 40.31
N LEU A 357 -3.05 -21.37 41.14
CA LEU A 357 -2.50 -21.49 42.51
C LEU A 357 -3.61 -21.13 43.50
N LYS A 358 -3.70 -21.93 44.59
CA LYS A 358 -4.73 -21.76 45.63
C LYS A 358 -4.09 -21.77 46.99
N HIS A 359 -4.25 -20.67 47.73
CA HIS A 359 -3.82 -20.54 49.14
C HIS A 359 -2.39 -21.03 49.38
N ILE A 360 -1.42 -20.52 48.61
CA ILE A 360 -0.03 -20.86 48.77
C ILE A 360 0.56 -20.06 49.93
N ASP A 361 1.05 -20.80 50.91
CA ASP A 361 1.80 -20.27 52.04
C ASP A 361 3.23 -20.77 51.92
N LEU A 362 4.22 -19.86 51.74
CA LEU A 362 5.59 -20.19 51.49
C LEU A 362 6.52 -19.08 51.94
N THR A 363 7.64 -19.43 52.56
CA THR A 363 8.65 -18.48 53.00
C THR A 363 10.02 -18.88 52.46
N PHE A 364 10.69 -17.94 51.79
CA PHE A 364 12.04 -18.08 51.27
C PHE A 364 12.99 -17.19 52.09
N LYS A 365 14.09 -17.73 52.56
CA LYS A 365 15.15 -16.95 53.23
C LYS A 365 16.25 -16.61 52.25
N ASN A 366 16.91 -15.47 52.49
CA ASN A 366 18.06 -15.09 51.67
C ASN A 366 19.14 -16.18 51.65
N GLY A 367 19.60 -16.57 50.45
CA GLY A 367 20.60 -17.63 50.25
C GLY A 367 20.04 -19.06 50.24
N GLU A 368 18.75 -19.26 50.50
CA GLU A 368 18.10 -20.59 50.41
C GLU A 368 17.85 -20.99 48.94
N LYS A 369 18.08 -22.26 48.64
CA LYS A 369 17.78 -22.85 47.32
C LYS A 369 16.61 -23.80 47.44
N ILE A 370 15.51 -23.49 46.78
CA ILE A 370 14.28 -24.29 46.78
C ILE A 370 14.00 -24.76 45.36
N ALA A 371 13.65 -26.03 45.20
CA ALA A 371 13.17 -26.61 43.95
C ALA A 371 11.63 -26.74 44.02
N ILE A 372 10.94 -26.16 43.06
CA ILE A 372 9.50 -26.33 42.88
C ILE A 372 9.32 -27.46 41.85
N VAL A 373 8.63 -28.51 42.22
CA VAL A 373 8.34 -29.67 41.37
C VAL A 373 6.83 -29.78 41.23
N GLY A 374 6.32 -29.85 39.99
CA GLY A 374 4.91 -30.00 39.69
C GLY A 374 4.62 -31.08 38.69
#